data_4ec7cce508f322963cdeb648c40edcab
#
_entry.id   4ec7cce508f322963cdeb648c40edcab
#
_cell.length_a   1.000
_cell.length_b   1.000
_cell.length_c   1.000
_cell.angle_alpha   90.00
_cell.angle_beta   90.00
_cell.angle_gamma   90.00
#
_symmetry.space_group_name_H-M   'P 1'
#
loop_
_entity.id
_entity.type
_entity.pdbx_description
1 polymer ?
#
loop_
_entity_poly.entity_id
_entity_poly.type
_entity_poly.pdbx_seq_one_letter_code
_entity_poly.pdbx_strand_id
1 'polypeptide(L)'
;MRFLITAIICSLCAGCASTPKQAVTSIEIKEIKPRYFETEQFKRISEYMTGKEHVGERLILRTQPEHRAGYYFILVLDEDVRRLPIGTIVVGEFYTPKSLGKQTHEFTLPSLRASTDEIHIGLTGEDWPKIGGVPAAWRFTIKDANGAVLGEKQSYLWSL
;
A
#
# COMPACT_ATOMS: atom_id res chain seq x y z
N MET A 1 13.81 -1.10 58.68
CA MET A 1 14.24 -0.14 57.66
C MET A 1 14.68 -0.78 56.32
N ARG A 2 15.35 -1.94 56.33
CA ARG A 2 15.79 -2.64 55.09
C ARG A 2 14.64 -3.17 54.23
N PHE A 3 13.56 -3.62 54.77
CA PHE A 3 12.38 -4.12 54.04
C PHE A 3 11.53 -3.04 53.36
N LEU A 4 11.56 -1.81 53.88
CA LEU A 4 10.85 -0.67 53.27
C LEU A 4 11.52 -0.18 51.99
N ILE A 5 12.85 -0.26 51.88
CA ILE A 5 13.61 0.15 50.71
C ILE A 5 13.39 -0.84 49.56
N THR A 6 13.29 -2.15 49.87
CA THR A 6 13.06 -3.18 48.82
C THR A 6 11.66 -3.06 48.20
N ALA A 7 10.63 -2.66 48.99
CA ALA A 7 9.28 -2.46 48.44
C ALA A 7 9.18 -1.23 47.54
N ILE A 8 9.95 -0.19 47.76
CA ILE A 8 9.96 1.03 46.94
C ILE A 8 10.64 0.78 45.58
N ILE A 9 11.70 -0.05 45.52
CA ILE A 9 12.39 -0.37 44.29
C ILE A 9 11.53 -1.24 43.35
N CYS A 10 10.71 -2.17 43.89
CA CYS A 10 9.80 -2.98 43.05
C CYS A 10 8.63 -2.19 42.42
N SER A 11 8.20 -1.08 43.03
CA SER A 11 7.11 -0.27 42.46
C SER A 11 7.53 0.63 41.28
N LEU A 12 8.83 0.83 41.04
CA LEU A 12 9.33 1.64 39.93
C LEU A 12 9.46 0.89 38.61
N CYS A 13 9.34 -0.44 38.59
CA CYS A 13 9.44 -1.26 37.38
C CYS A 13 8.09 -1.50 36.66
N ALA A 14 6.98 -0.98 37.15
CA ALA A 14 5.63 -1.23 36.58
C ALA A 14 5.22 -0.24 35.45
N GLY A 15 6.14 0.56 34.92
CA GLY A 15 5.83 1.75 34.12
C GLY A 15 6.07 1.70 32.62
N CYS A 16 6.19 0.53 31.98
CA CYS A 16 6.29 0.46 30.50
C CYS A 16 5.29 -0.51 29.89
N ALA A 17 4.01 -0.35 30.20
CA ALA A 17 2.97 -0.90 29.35
C ALA A 17 2.78 0.06 28.17
N SER A 18 3.43 -0.22 27.04
CA SER A 18 3.11 0.45 25.78
C SER A 18 1.65 0.12 25.46
N THR A 19 0.79 1.12 25.53
CA THR A 19 -0.62 1.00 25.12
C THR A 19 -0.65 0.48 23.68
N PRO A 20 -1.32 -0.63 23.37
CA PRO A 20 -1.43 -1.10 22.00
C PRO A 20 -2.07 0.03 21.17
N LYS A 21 -1.35 0.49 20.15
CA LYS A 21 -1.83 1.56 19.27
C LYS A 21 -3.10 1.06 18.59
N GLN A 22 -4.22 1.74 18.82
CA GLN A 22 -5.53 1.34 18.32
C GLN A 22 -5.48 1.12 16.81
N ALA A 23 -6.09 0.04 16.31
CA ALA A 23 -6.18 -0.25 14.90
C ALA A 23 -6.92 0.88 14.18
N VAL A 24 -6.43 1.22 12.98
CA VAL A 24 -7.03 2.25 12.14
C VAL A 24 -8.38 1.74 11.63
N THR A 25 -9.43 2.49 11.87
CA THR A 25 -10.81 2.19 11.42
C THR A 25 -11.25 3.03 10.22
N SER A 26 -10.49 4.08 9.91
CA SER A 26 -10.71 4.96 8.76
C SER A 26 -9.37 5.52 8.31
N ILE A 27 -9.22 5.74 7.01
CA ILE A 27 -8.02 6.29 6.39
C ILE A 27 -8.41 7.24 5.26
N GLU A 28 -7.70 8.34 5.12
CA GLU A 28 -7.84 9.24 3.99
C GLU A 28 -6.77 8.95 2.94
N ILE A 29 -7.19 8.76 1.69
CA ILE A 29 -6.28 8.80 0.54
C ILE A 29 -6.16 10.26 0.13
N LYS A 30 -5.10 10.93 0.60
CA LYS A 30 -4.84 12.37 0.35
C LYS A 30 -4.72 12.66 -1.13
N GLU A 31 -3.89 11.87 -1.80
CA GLU A 31 -3.55 12.08 -3.20
C GLU A 31 -3.37 10.75 -3.91
N ILE A 32 -3.64 10.72 -5.20
CA ILE A 32 -3.24 9.63 -6.10
C ILE A 32 -2.44 10.22 -7.24
N LYS A 33 -1.19 9.73 -7.42
CA LYS A 33 -0.24 10.19 -8.44
C LYS A 33 -0.12 9.12 -9.53
N PRO A 34 -0.85 9.24 -10.66
CA PRO A 34 -0.71 8.31 -11.77
C PRO A 34 0.60 8.56 -12.50
N ARG A 35 1.37 7.49 -12.79
CA ARG A 35 2.66 7.59 -13.49
C ARG A 35 3.02 6.29 -14.19
N TYR A 36 3.57 6.39 -15.41
CA TYR A 36 4.21 5.27 -16.06
C TYR A 36 5.65 5.10 -15.56
N PHE A 37 6.05 3.84 -15.31
CA PHE A 37 7.40 3.47 -14.91
C PHE A 37 7.96 2.42 -15.87
N GLU A 38 9.21 2.63 -16.30
CA GLU A 38 10.01 1.63 -17.00
C GLU A 38 10.68 0.67 -16.02
N THR A 39 11.06 -0.52 -16.49
CA THR A 39 11.73 -1.54 -15.66
C THR A 39 12.99 -1.00 -14.97
N GLU A 40 13.76 -0.18 -15.67
CA GLU A 40 15.03 0.39 -15.22
C GLU A 40 14.87 1.31 -14.01
N GLN A 41 13.73 1.99 -13.89
CA GLN A 41 13.45 2.90 -12.78
C GLN A 41 13.24 2.18 -11.44
N PHE A 42 12.97 0.87 -11.48
CA PHE A 42 12.87 0.03 -10.29
C PHE A 42 14.19 -0.65 -9.92
N LYS A 43 15.14 -0.77 -10.86
CA LYS A 43 16.42 -1.43 -10.62
C LYS A 43 17.26 -0.64 -9.61
N ARG A 44 17.79 -1.35 -8.63
CA ARG A 44 18.72 -0.82 -7.65
C ARG A 44 20.09 -1.48 -7.80
N ILE A 45 21.14 -0.80 -7.34
CA ILE A 45 22.52 -1.30 -7.40
C ILE A 45 22.65 -2.69 -6.76
N SER A 46 21.95 -2.94 -5.64
CA SER A 46 21.94 -4.23 -4.95
C SER A 46 21.43 -5.39 -5.80
N GLU A 47 20.59 -5.13 -6.80
CA GLU A 47 20.05 -6.18 -7.68
C GLU A 47 21.12 -6.75 -8.61
N TYR A 48 22.09 -5.92 -9.05
CA TYR A 48 23.22 -6.40 -9.85
C TYR A 48 24.08 -7.41 -9.08
N MET A 49 24.09 -7.33 -7.76
CA MET A 49 24.87 -8.23 -6.89
C MET A 49 24.09 -9.48 -6.49
N THR A 50 22.76 -9.37 -6.30
CA THR A 50 21.93 -10.44 -5.72
C THR A 50 21.03 -11.13 -6.73
N GLY A 51 20.79 -10.54 -7.90
CA GLY A 51 19.83 -10.99 -8.89
C GLY A 51 18.37 -10.91 -8.44
N LYS A 52 18.09 -10.32 -7.25
CA LYS A 52 16.73 -10.22 -6.69
C LYS A 52 16.28 -8.77 -6.64
N GLU A 53 15.00 -8.55 -6.94
CA GLU A 53 14.40 -7.23 -6.81
C GLU A 53 14.47 -6.76 -5.35
N HIS A 54 14.91 -5.53 -5.16
CA HIS A 54 14.95 -4.86 -3.87
C HIS A 54 14.10 -3.59 -3.92
N VAL A 55 12.88 -3.66 -3.43
CA VAL A 55 11.92 -2.54 -3.46
C VAL A 55 12.24 -1.41 -2.45
N GLY A 56 13.18 -1.66 -1.51
CA GLY A 56 13.52 -0.74 -0.42
C GLY A 56 12.34 -0.55 0.53
N GLU A 57 12.08 0.70 0.89
CA GLU A 57 10.97 1.08 1.78
C GLU A 57 9.65 1.30 1.03
N ARG A 58 9.57 0.91 -0.23
CA ARG A 58 8.34 1.07 -1.04
C ARG A 58 7.44 -0.15 -0.88
N LEU A 59 6.15 0.08 -0.74
CA LEU A 59 5.13 -0.94 -0.87
C LEU A 59 4.63 -0.95 -2.31
N ILE A 60 5.06 -1.95 -3.08
CA ILE A 60 4.74 -2.07 -4.51
C ILE A 60 3.92 -3.33 -4.73
N LEU A 61 2.73 -3.15 -5.29
CA LEU A 61 1.80 -4.22 -5.64
C LEU A 61 1.52 -4.14 -7.14
N ARG A 62 1.57 -5.27 -7.84
CA ARG A 62 1.45 -5.35 -9.31
C ARG A 62 0.38 -6.35 -9.69
N THR A 63 -0.32 -6.09 -10.79
CA THR A 63 -1.27 -7.05 -11.36
C THR A 63 -0.55 -8.29 -11.89
N GLN A 64 0.64 -8.10 -12.46
CA GLN A 64 1.56 -9.19 -12.86
C GLN A 64 2.93 -8.95 -12.20
N PRO A 65 3.23 -9.64 -11.08
CA PRO A 65 4.41 -9.36 -10.25
C PRO A 65 5.77 -9.46 -10.98
N GLU A 66 5.88 -10.34 -11.98
CA GLU A 66 7.08 -10.55 -12.79
C GLU A 66 7.38 -9.39 -13.75
N HIS A 67 6.37 -8.57 -14.08
CA HIS A 67 6.51 -7.42 -14.96
C HIS A 67 6.62 -6.14 -14.14
N ARG A 68 7.73 -5.42 -14.29
CA ARG A 68 8.00 -4.19 -13.55
C ARG A 68 7.50 -2.94 -14.27
N ALA A 69 7.66 -2.91 -15.60
CA ALA A 69 7.15 -1.81 -16.40
C ALA A 69 5.62 -1.79 -16.39
N GLY A 70 5.05 -0.60 -16.24
CA GLY A 70 3.61 -0.46 -16.23
C GLY A 70 3.14 0.92 -15.78
N TYR A 71 1.85 1.06 -15.68
CA TYR A 71 1.22 2.28 -15.20
C TYR A 71 0.86 2.14 -13.72
N TYR A 72 1.46 2.97 -12.91
CA TYR A 72 1.33 2.94 -11.47
C TYR A 72 0.47 4.08 -10.95
N PHE A 73 -0.33 3.77 -9.95
CA PHE A 73 -1.03 4.73 -9.11
C PHE A 73 -0.36 4.71 -7.74
N ILE A 74 0.23 5.84 -7.36
CA ILE A 74 0.83 6.01 -6.05
C ILE A 74 -0.23 6.62 -5.15
N LEU A 75 -0.80 5.81 -4.25
CA LEU A 75 -1.76 6.25 -3.25
C LEU A 75 -0.99 6.83 -2.06
N VAL A 76 -1.19 8.10 -1.78
CA VAL A 76 -0.62 8.77 -0.61
C VAL A 76 -1.68 8.83 0.49
N LEU A 77 -1.37 8.20 1.63
CA LEU A 77 -2.30 8.08 2.75
C LEU A 77 -2.02 9.14 3.82
N ASP A 78 -2.97 9.37 4.70
CA ASP A 78 -2.79 10.18 5.91
C ASP A 78 -2.08 9.43 7.05
N GLU A 79 -1.94 8.09 6.90
CA GLU A 79 -1.39 7.19 7.90
C GLU A 79 -0.29 6.28 7.34
N ASP A 80 0.63 5.82 8.21
CA ASP A 80 1.63 4.80 7.86
C ASP A 80 0.93 3.46 7.57
N VAL A 81 1.31 2.81 6.45
CA VAL A 81 0.69 1.54 6.00
C VAL A 81 0.83 0.41 7.02
N ARG A 82 1.79 0.47 7.94
CA ARG A 82 1.94 -0.51 9.03
C ARG A 82 0.80 -0.45 10.05
N ARG A 83 0.07 0.68 10.10
CA ARG A 83 -1.08 0.87 10.99
C ARG A 83 -2.36 0.26 10.45
N LEU A 84 -2.40 -0.04 9.15
CA LEU A 84 -3.52 -0.73 8.54
C LEU A 84 -3.64 -2.15 9.11
N PRO A 85 -4.87 -2.66 9.32
CA PRO A 85 -5.09 -4.02 9.80
C PRO A 85 -4.37 -5.07 8.93
N ILE A 86 -4.00 -6.21 9.53
CA ILE A 86 -3.51 -7.37 8.77
C ILE A 86 -4.67 -7.89 7.90
N GLY A 87 -4.37 -8.28 6.66
CA GLY A 87 -5.38 -8.72 5.70
C GLY A 87 -6.11 -7.57 5.00
N THR A 88 -5.64 -6.32 5.14
CA THR A 88 -6.13 -5.19 4.35
C THR A 88 -5.96 -5.47 2.85
N ILE A 89 -6.99 -5.16 2.08
CA ILE A 89 -7.05 -5.31 0.64
C ILE A 89 -7.28 -3.95 -0.01
N VAL A 90 -6.53 -3.65 -1.06
CA VAL A 90 -6.80 -2.51 -1.95
C VAL A 90 -7.48 -3.02 -3.20
N VAL A 91 -8.68 -2.55 -3.46
CA VAL A 91 -9.43 -2.83 -4.69
C VAL A 91 -9.22 -1.67 -5.64
N GLY A 92 -8.65 -1.96 -6.81
CA GLY A 92 -8.49 -1.00 -7.90
C GLY A 92 -9.44 -1.32 -9.04
N GLU A 93 -10.23 -0.34 -9.45
CA GLU A 93 -11.15 -0.44 -10.56
C GLU A 93 -10.75 0.59 -11.62
N PHE A 94 -10.74 0.16 -12.90
CA PHE A 94 -10.20 0.96 -13.99
C PHE A 94 -11.04 0.83 -15.26
N TYR A 95 -11.18 1.93 -15.99
CA TYR A 95 -11.53 1.93 -17.40
C TYR A 95 -10.29 2.23 -18.21
N THR A 96 -9.83 1.26 -19.00
CA THR A 96 -8.62 1.37 -19.82
C THR A 96 -8.97 1.25 -21.29
N PRO A 97 -8.13 1.78 -22.20
CA PRO A 97 -8.35 1.63 -23.63
C PRO A 97 -8.35 0.19 -24.14
N LYS A 98 -7.82 -0.74 -23.35
CA LYS A 98 -7.74 -2.18 -23.69
C LYS A 98 -9.09 -2.89 -23.60
N SER A 99 -9.96 -2.42 -22.73
CA SER A 99 -11.23 -3.11 -22.43
C SER A 99 -12.40 -2.14 -22.52
N LEU A 100 -13.46 -2.57 -23.20
CA LEU A 100 -14.72 -1.83 -23.24
C LEU A 100 -15.47 -1.85 -21.88
N GLY A 101 -15.03 -2.70 -20.95
CA GLY A 101 -15.62 -2.85 -19.64
C GLY A 101 -14.67 -2.43 -18.52
N LYS A 102 -15.24 -2.30 -17.33
CA LYS A 102 -14.51 -2.06 -16.11
C LYS A 102 -13.58 -3.25 -15.78
N GLN A 103 -12.31 -2.98 -15.54
CA GLN A 103 -11.36 -3.95 -14.98
C GLN A 103 -11.31 -3.78 -13.47
N THR A 104 -11.26 -4.87 -12.73
CA THR A 104 -11.14 -4.87 -11.27
C THR A 104 -9.99 -5.76 -10.86
N HIS A 105 -9.10 -5.24 -10.03
CA HIS A 105 -7.97 -5.96 -9.44
C HIS A 105 -7.96 -5.80 -7.93
N GLU A 106 -7.65 -6.87 -7.22
CA GLU A 106 -7.54 -6.89 -5.77
C GLU A 106 -6.09 -7.14 -5.35
N PHE A 107 -5.59 -6.33 -4.44
CA PHE A 107 -4.22 -6.38 -3.95
C PHE A 107 -4.23 -6.56 -2.44
N THR A 108 -3.84 -7.73 -1.96
CA THR A 108 -3.68 -7.96 -0.53
C THR A 108 -2.36 -7.37 -0.05
N LEU A 109 -2.40 -6.54 0.98
CA LEU A 109 -1.20 -6.00 1.59
C LEU A 109 -0.43 -7.09 2.33
N PRO A 110 0.91 -7.18 2.16
CA PRO A 110 1.74 -8.13 2.91
C PRO A 110 1.65 -7.85 4.41
N SER A 111 1.77 -8.90 5.23
CA SER A 111 1.74 -8.76 6.70
C SER A 111 2.94 -7.97 7.21
N LEU A 112 4.12 -8.18 6.61
CA LEU A 112 5.33 -7.40 6.90
C LEU A 112 5.45 -6.26 5.90
N ARG A 113 5.40 -5.02 6.39
CA ARG A 113 5.40 -3.79 5.60
C ARG A 113 6.48 -2.84 6.05
N ALA A 114 7.10 -2.14 5.10
CA ALA A 114 7.97 -1.01 5.40
C ALA A 114 7.17 0.17 6.00
N SER A 115 7.87 1.07 6.69
CA SER A 115 7.28 2.33 7.15
C SER A 115 7.18 3.28 5.97
N THR A 116 5.97 3.48 5.50
CA THR A 116 5.67 4.41 4.40
C THR A 116 4.19 4.81 4.47
N ASP A 117 3.87 5.95 3.94
CA ASP A 117 2.49 6.43 3.70
C ASP A 117 2.07 6.24 2.23
N GLU A 118 2.93 5.63 1.39
CA GLU A 118 2.67 5.42 -0.02
C GLU A 118 2.44 3.94 -0.35
N ILE A 119 1.39 3.66 -1.13
CA ILE A 119 1.14 2.36 -1.76
C ILE A 119 1.23 2.53 -3.28
N HIS A 120 2.13 1.78 -3.92
CA HIS A 120 2.28 1.78 -5.38
C HIS A 120 1.47 0.63 -5.97
N ILE A 121 0.38 0.93 -6.66
CA ILE A 121 -0.46 -0.05 -7.37
C ILE A 121 -0.15 0.01 -8.86
N GLY A 122 0.39 -1.08 -9.41
CA GLY A 122 0.82 -1.17 -10.80
C GLY A 122 -0.11 -2.03 -11.66
N LEU A 123 -0.62 -1.47 -12.75
CA LEU A 123 -1.12 -2.20 -13.90
C LEU A 123 0.08 -2.57 -14.77
N THR A 124 0.48 -3.84 -14.80
CA THR A 124 1.73 -4.30 -15.40
C THR A 124 1.49 -5.39 -16.43
N GLY A 125 2.48 -5.67 -17.24
CA GLY A 125 2.42 -6.71 -18.24
C GLY A 125 1.28 -6.50 -19.24
N GLU A 126 0.43 -7.52 -19.40
CA GLU A 126 -0.68 -7.46 -20.34
C GLU A 126 -1.85 -6.57 -19.88
N ASP A 127 -1.95 -6.29 -18.57
CA ASP A 127 -2.97 -5.38 -18.05
C ASP A 127 -2.68 -3.93 -18.44
N TRP A 128 -1.41 -3.65 -18.76
CA TRP A 128 -0.99 -2.37 -19.30
C TRP A 128 -0.07 -2.55 -20.52
N PRO A 129 -0.63 -2.66 -21.73
CA PRO A 129 0.19 -2.72 -22.95
C PRO A 129 0.87 -1.37 -23.22
N LYS A 130 2.14 -1.41 -23.65
CA LYS A 130 2.96 -0.22 -23.96
C LYS A 130 2.31 0.79 -24.94
N ILE A 131 1.36 0.35 -25.75
CA ILE A 131 0.65 1.15 -26.76
C ILE A 131 -0.71 1.63 -26.24
N GLY A 132 -1.05 1.36 -24.97
CA GLY A 132 -2.29 1.81 -24.37
C GLY A 132 -2.20 3.23 -23.84
N GLY A 133 -3.25 4.01 -24.00
CA GLY A 133 -3.35 5.34 -23.38
C GLY A 133 -3.47 5.27 -21.84
N VAL A 134 -3.51 6.41 -21.20
CA VAL A 134 -3.72 6.53 -19.75
C VAL A 134 -5.11 5.97 -19.38
N PRO A 135 -5.31 5.29 -18.24
CA PRO A 135 -6.63 4.92 -17.77
C PRO A 135 -7.55 6.14 -17.72
N ALA A 136 -8.69 6.04 -18.38
CA ALA A 136 -9.63 7.17 -18.49
C ALA A 136 -10.26 7.49 -17.14
N ALA A 137 -10.63 6.46 -16.38
CA ALA A 137 -11.20 6.59 -15.05
C ALA A 137 -10.70 5.48 -14.13
N TRP A 138 -10.61 5.79 -12.85
CA TRP A 138 -10.16 4.85 -11.81
C TRP A 138 -10.85 5.14 -10.49
N ARG A 139 -10.98 4.08 -9.66
CA ARG A 139 -11.41 4.13 -8.28
C ARG A 139 -10.58 3.16 -7.44
N PHE A 140 -10.16 3.59 -6.26
CA PHE A 140 -9.47 2.78 -5.27
C PHE A 140 -10.28 2.73 -3.99
N THR A 141 -10.49 1.52 -3.47
CA THR A 141 -11.17 1.27 -2.21
C THR A 141 -10.25 0.43 -1.33
N ILE A 142 -9.94 0.91 -0.13
CA ILE A 142 -9.15 0.17 0.87
C ILE A 142 -10.13 -0.47 1.83
N LYS A 143 -10.05 -1.80 2.01
CA LYS A 143 -10.93 -2.59 2.87
C LYS A 143 -10.13 -3.37 3.90
N ASP A 144 -10.67 -3.56 5.09
CA ASP A 144 -10.12 -4.51 6.06
C ASP A 144 -10.39 -5.96 5.65
N ALA A 145 -9.89 -6.92 6.45
CA ALA A 145 -10.08 -8.35 6.21
C ALA A 145 -11.55 -8.81 6.29
N ASN A 146 -12.43 -8.01 6.90
CA ASN A 146 -13.86 -8.29 7.03
C ASN A 146 -14.68 -7.64 5.90
N GLY A 147 -14.00 -6.89 5.00
CA GLY A 147 -14.64 -6.17 3.91
C GLY A 147 -15.14 -4.78 4.27
N ALA A 148 -14.93 -4.31 5.50
CA ALA A 148 -15.29 -2.94 5.88
C ALA A 148 -14.40 -1.93 5.14
N VAL A 149 -15.01 -0.89 4.57
CA VAL A 149 -14.30 0.15 3.85
C VAL A 149 -13.59 1.06 4.85
N LEU A 150 -12.26 1.16 4.72
CA LEU A 150 -11.42 2.05 5.51
C LEU A 150 -11.26 3.41 4.81
N GLY A 151 -11.19 3.43 3.48
CA GLY A 151 -11.06 4.65 2.69
C GLY A 151 -11.31 4.40 1.20
N GLU A 152 -11.70 5.45 0.50
CA GLU A 152 -11.96 5.40 -0.93
C GLU A 152 -11.55 6.71 -1.60
N LYS A 153 -11.05 6.62 -2.84
CA LYS A 153 -10.81 7.76 -3.71
C LYS A 153 -10.98 7.39 -5.17
N GLN A 154 -11.58 8.29 -5.95
CA GLN A 154 -11.83 8.06 -7.38
C GLN A 154 -11.42 9.28 -8.22
N SER A 155 -11.20 9.03 -9.52
CA SER A 155 -10.98 10.09 -10.49
C SER A 155 -12.27 10.85 -10.78
N TYR A 156 -12.14 12.08 -11.27
CA TYR A 156 -13.29 12.90 -11.67
C TYR A 156 -14.17 12.20 -12.71
N LEU A 157 -13.56 11.51 -13.69
CA LEU A 157 -14.29 10.81 -14.75
C LEU A 157 -15.00 9.54 -14.28
N TRP A 158 -14.76 9.08 -13.08
CA TRP A 158 -15.47 7.92 -12.52
C TRP A 158 -16.93 8.23 -12.19
N SER A 159 -17.24 9.50 -11.91
CA SER A 159 -18.55 9.97 -11.46
C SER A 159 -19.47 10.40 -12.62
N LEU A 160 -18.98 10.35 -13.85
CA LEU A 160 -19.74 10.70 -15.07
C LEU A 160 -20.36 9.44 -15.69
#